data_d5b98cde870f81212e0f37b5ee83f9cc
#
_entry.id   d5b98cde870f81212e0f37b5ee83f9cc
#
_cell.length_a   1.000
_cell.length_b   1.000
_cell.length_c   1.000
_cell.angle_alpha   90.00
_cell.angle_beta   90.00
_cell.angle_gamma   90.00
#
_symmetry.space_group_name_H-M   'P 1'
#
loop_
_entity.id
_entity.type
_entity.pdbx_description
1 polymer ?
#
loop_
_entity_poly.entity_id
_entity_poly.type
_entity_poly.pdbx_seq_one_letter_code
_entity_poly.pdbx_strand_id
1 'polypeptide(L)'
;LEQGRDKPHVVFLTAAGAHYDEAKARELAQYDAVTLVCGHYEGIDQRVIDAFGDEEISIGDYVLTGGELASLVVADSVLRLQPGVLAEEKGYQDESYWDGLLEYPQYTRPEVWEGHAVPPVLLTGDHQKIDAWRGEQSRARTRTRRPDLYDQWCATHPMTELPKWKRGENMRLVKTEEQWQRAAELAAEGRRTVGAPVGTAEALASLTAEAMLPQLLQQHKDGWAFYLHYTKNTADGMVGVCHKTGRIGCLFVTEAARGKGIGAKMLDFARKKLPEHQNPTLTVLNTNTRAISLYKRMGWVPAGVAAVYEPSRQDFCAVYCEELRMRYVPPVDTFVSADQQC
;
A
#
# COMPACT_ATOMS: atom_id res chain seq x y z
N LEU A 1 1.81 -33.28 -38.65
CA LEU A 1 2.43 -32.93 -37.38
C LEU A 1 3.90 -33.25 -37.49
N GLU A 2 4.70 -32.26 -37.81
CA GLU A 2 6.12 -32.42 -38.11
C GLU A 2 6.91 -32.69 -36.82
N GLN A 3 7.76 -33.67 -36.94
CA GLN A 3 8.71 -34.11 -35.94
C GLN A 3 9.63 -32.96 -35.54
N GLY A 4 9.59 -32.56 -34.25
CA GLY A 4 10.65 -31.77 -33.67
C GLY A 4 10.31 -30.35 -33.21
N ARG A 5 9.06 -29.88 -33.22
CA ARG A 5 8.61 -28.68 -32.51
C ARG A 5 7.79 -29.11 -31.30
N ASP A 6 8.08 -28.50 -30.17
CA ASP A 6 7.26 -28.66 -28.99
C ASP A 6 5.80 -28.27 -29.30
N LYS A 7 4.83 -29.01 -28.73
CA LYS A 7 3.40 -28.71 -28.91
C LYS A 7 3.16 -27.26 -28.50
N PRO A 8 2.51 -26.42 -29.36
CA PRO A 8 2.21 -25.06 -28.97
C PRO A 8 1.28 -25.05 -27.75
N HIS A 9 1.47 -24.10 -26.87
CA HIS A 9 0.56 -23.82 -25.76
C HIS A 9 -0.73 -23.23 -26.31
N VAL A 10 -1.89 -23.86 -26.07
CA VAL A 10 -3.18 -23.53 -26.68
C VAL A 10 -4.04 -22.78 -25.67
N VAL A 11 -4.32 -21.53 -25.97
CA VAL A 11 -5.10 -20.59 -25.12
C VAL A 11 -6.43 -20.28 -25.79
N PHE A 12 -7.54 -20.58 -25.14
CA PHE A 12 -8.88 -20.16 -25.54
C PHE A 12 -9.22 -18.81 -24.92
N LEU A 13 -9.65 -17.86 -25.75
CA LEU A 13 -10.06 -16.54 -25.32
C LEU A 13 -11.57 -16.53 -25.07
N THR A 14 -11.95 -16.46 -23.79
CA THR A 14 -13.34 -16.54 -23.34
C THR A 14 -13.60 -15.60 -22.18
N ALA A 15 -14.80 -15.04 -22.07
CA ALA A 15 -15.19 -14.20 -20.93
C ALA A 15 -15.22 -14.96 -19.58
N ALA A 16 -15.30 -16.30 -19.64
CA ALA A 16 -15.31 -17.18 -18.45
C ALA A 16 -13.90 -17.63 -18.01
N GLY A 17 -12.85 -17.29 -18.78
CA GLY A 17 -11.48 -17.67 -18.50
C GLY A 17 -10.85 -16.97 -17.29
N ALA A 18 -9.66 -17.44 -16.92
CA ALA A 18 -8.86 -16.80 -15.88
C ALA A 18 -8.47 -15.36 -16.28
N HIS A 19 -8.38 -14.48 -15.28
CA HIS A 19 -8.05 -13.09 -15.54
C HIS A 19 -6.64 -12.91 -16.10
N TYR A 20 -6.54 -12.20 -17.22
CA TYR A 20 -5.28 -11.85 -17.87
C TYR A 20 -4.66 -10.60 -17.26
N ASP A 21 -3.40 -10.70 -16.88
CA ASP A 21 -2.61 -9.58 -16.35
C ASP A 21 -1.15 -9.65 -16.84
N GLU A 22 -0.31 -8.71 -16.39
CA GLU A 22 1.11 -8.66 -16.75
C GLU A 22 1.89 -9.92 -16.32
N ALA A 23 1.51 -10.57 -15.21
CA ALA A 23 2.16 -11.80 -14.78
C ALA A 23 1.86 -12.95 -15.75
N LYS A 24 0.62 -13.03 -16.24
CA LYS A 24 0.22 -14.02 -17.27
C LYS A 24 0.88 -13.71 -18.62
N ALA A 25 1.04 -12.44 -19.00
CA ALA A 25 1.78 -12.08 -20.21
C ALA A 25 3.23 -12.59 -20.16
N ARG A 26 3.92 -12.40 -19.02
CA ARG A 26 5.28 -12.91 -18.80
C ARG A 26 5.37 -14.43 -18.82
N GLU A 27 4.37 -15.12 -18.29
CA GLU A 27 4.28 -16.57 -18.35
C GLU A 27 4.16 -17.04 -19.80
N LEU A 28 3.21 -16.48 -20.56
CA LEU A 28 3.02 -16.81 -21.96
C LEU A 28 4.24 -16.47 -22.84
N ALA A 29 4.99 -15.44 -22.50
CA ALA A 29 6.22 -15.08 -23.19
C ALA A 29 7.35 -16.11 -23.06
N GLN A 30 7.25 -17.08 -22.15
CA GLN A 30 8.25 -18.14 -21.97
C GLN A 30 8.02 -19.35 -22.92
N TYR A 31 6.85 -19.46 -23.54
CA TYR A 31 6.58 -20.54 -24.47
C TYR A 31 7.18 -20.26 -25.85
N ASP A 32 7.75 -21.29 -26.49
CA ASP A 32 8.28 -21.19 -27.85
C ASP A 32 7.20 -20.91 -28.90
N ALA A 33 5.97 -21.39 -28.63
CA ALA A 33 4.81 -21.13 -29.48
C ALA A 33 3.52 -21.09 -28.65
N VAL A 34 2.70 -20.07 -28.88
CA VAL A 34 1.37 -19.93 -28.31
C VAL A 34 0.34 -19.89 -29.44
N THR A 35 -0.75 -20.64 -29.29
CA THR A 35 -1.90 -20.61 -30.19
C THR A 35 -3.07 -19.95 -29.46
N LEU A 36 -3.52 -18.80 -29.97
CA LEU A 36 -4.69 -18.10 -29.45
C LEU A 36 -5.92 -18.52 -30.26
N VAL A 37 -6.90 -19.13 -29.59
CA VAL A 37 -8.15 -19.58 -30.19
C VAL A 37 -9.25 -18.57 -29.90
N CYS A 38 -9.81 -17.98 -30.98
CA CYS A 38 -10.86 -16.97 -30.94
C CYS A 38 -12.20 -17.57 -31.27
N GLY A 39 -13.14 -17.54 -30.32
CA GLY A 39 -14.51 -17.97 -30.53
C GLY A 39 -15.40 -16.86 -31.12
N HIS A 40 -16.44 -17.27 -31.80
CA HIS A 40 -17.53 -16.41 -32.30
C HIS A 40 -18.89 -16.91 -31.81
N TYR A 41 -19.91 -16.08 -31.99
CA TYR A 41 -21.31 -16.38 -31.66
C TYR A 41 -21.51 -16.74 -30.18
N GLU A 42 -22.13 -17.89 -29.93
CA GLU A 42 -22.43 -18.39 -28.56
C GLU A 42 -21.25 -19.08 -27.88
N GLY A 43 -20.08 -19.16 -28.53
CA GLY A 43 -18.87 -19.77 -27.98
C GLY A 43 -18.41 -21.02 -28.70
N ILE A 44 -17.49 -21.77 -28.07
CA ILE A 44 -16.89 -22.99 -28.57
C ILE A 44 -17.40 -24.16 -27.71
N ASP A 45 -17.69 -25.29 -28.35
CA ASP A 45 -18.09 -26.53 -27.63
C ASP A 45 -17.07 -26.88 -26.54
N GLN A 46 -17.54 -27.02 -25.30
CA GLN A 46 -16.68 -27.28 -24.15
C GLN A 46 -15.79 -28.50 -24.34
N ARG A 47 -16.26 -29.55 -25.04
CA ARG A 47 -15.47 -30.73 -25.31
C ARG A 47 -14.24 -30.46 -26.18
N VAL A 48 -14.30 -29.42 -27.01
CA VAL A 48 -13.14 -28.97 -27.82
C VAL A 48 -12.14 -28.25 -26.92
N ILE A 49 -12.63 -27.42 -26.03
CA ILE A 49 -11.78 -26.71 -25.04
C ILE A 49 -11.09 -27.74 -24.15
N ASP A 50 -11.86 -28.70 -23.59
CA ASP A 50 -11.35 -29.74 -22.70
C ASP A 50 -10.33 -30.67 -23.38
N ALA A 51 -10.49 -30.91 -24.70
CA ALA A 51 -9.63 -31.83 -25.45
C ALA A 51 -8.33 -31.19 -25.98
N PHE A 52 -8.35 -29.90 -26.28
CA PHE A 52 -7.28 -29.21 -27.01
C PHE A 52 -6.72 -27.96 -26.30
N GLY A 53 -7.44 -27.39 -25.34
CA GLY A 53 -7.02 -26.21 -24.58
C GLY A 53 -6.03 -26.58 -23.47
N ASP A 54 -5.01 -25.78 -23.32
CA ASP A 54 -4.16 -25.84 -22.16
C ASP A 54 -4.67 -24.85 -21.09
N GLU A 55 -5.29 -23.71 -21.51
CA GLU A 55 -5.94 -22.77 -20.61
C GLU A 55 -7.01 -21.90 -21.30
N GLU A 56 -7.88 -21.30 -20.48
CA GLU A 56 -8.87 -20.29 -20.87
C GLU A 56 -8.54 -18.95 -20.22
N ILE A 57 -8.52 -17.86 -21.01
CA ILE A 57 -8.13 -16.52 -20.54
C ILE A 57 -9.23 -15.50 -20.87
N SER A 58 -9.53 -14.64 -19.90
CA SER A 58 -10.39 -13.45 -20.04
C SER A 58 -9.55 -12.17 -19.90
N ILE A 59 -9.69 -11.24 -20.83
CA ILE A 59 -9.01 -9.94 -20.75
C ILE A 59 -9.74 -8.91 -19.88
N GLY A 60 -10.85 -9.25 -19.24
CA GLY A 60 -11.60 -8.40 -18.33
C GLY A 60 -13.07 -8.75 -18.21
N ASP A 61 -13.76 -8.13 -17.26
CA ASP A 61 -15.16 -8.39 -16.89
C ASP A 61 -16.14 -7.71 -17.88
N TYR A 62 -16.02 -8.03 -19.16
CA TYR A 62 -16.91 -7.55 -20.23
C TYR A 62 -16.92 -8.56 -21.39
N VAL A 63 -17.97 -8.48 -22.23
CA VAL A 63 -18.15 -9.37 -23.37
C VAL A 63 -17.89 -8.62 -24.68
N LEU A 64 -17.11 -9.23 -25.57
CA LEU A 64 -16.85 -8.76 -26.93
C LEU A 64 -17.64 -9.62 -27.94
N THR A 65 -17.80 -9.12 -29.17
CA THR A 65 -18.47 -9.84 -30.27
C THR A 65 -17.70 -11.07 -30.75
N GLY A 66 -16.39 -11.13 -30.50
CA GLY A 66 -15.50 -12.22 -30.88
C GLY A 66 -14.17 -12.12 -30.15
N GLY A 67 -13.33 -13.13 -30.28
CA GLY A 67 -12.05 -13.21 -29.58
C GLY A 67 -10.89 -12.45 -30.25
N GLU A 68 -11.09 -11.83 -31.42
CA GLU A 68 -10.01 -11.22 -32.21
C GLU A 68 -9.35 -10.04 -31.49
N LEU A 69 -10.14 -9.14 -30.90
CA LEU A 69 -9.58 -8.01 -30.16
C LEU A 69 -8.86 -8.48 -28.89
N ALA A 70 -9.40 -9.51 -28.23
CA ALA A 70 -8.74 -10.12 -27.08
C ALA A 70 -7.39 -10.75 -27.48
N SER A 71 -7.35 -11.43 -28.63
CA SER A 71 -6.10 -12.02 -29.12
C SER A 71 -5.04 -10.99 -29.47
N LEU A 72 -5.44 -9.82 -30.01
CA LEU A 72 -4.53 -8.70 -30.27
C LEU A 72 -3.96 -8.12 -28.98
N VAL A 73 -4.78 -7.98 -27.92
CA VAL A 73 -4.32 -7.52 -26.60
C VAL A 73 -3.30 -8.48 -26.02
N VAL A 74 -3.58 -9.79 -26.04
CA VAL A 74 -2.66 -10.82 -25.55
C VAL A 74 -1.40 -10.86 -26.39
N ALA A 75 -1.53 -10.87 -27.72
CA ALA A 75 -0.38 -10.92 -28.64
C ALA A 75 0.54 -9.72 -28.45
N ASP A 76 0.02 -8.50 -28.40
CA ASP A 76 0.82 -7.28 -28.21
C ASP A 76 1.58 -7.31 -26.88
N SER A 77 0.89 -7.60 -25.77
CA SER A 77 1.48 -7.65 -24.45
C SER A 77 2.52 -8.77 -24.28
N VAL A 78 2.39 -9.90 -24.98
CA VAL A 78 3.37 -10.99 -24.98
C VAL A 78 4.55 -10.68 -25.90
N LEU A 79 4.28 -10.20 -27.13
CA LEU A 79 5.32 -9.94 -28.13
C LEU A 79 6.26 -8.83 -27.71
N ARG A 80 5.77 -7.76 -27.04
CA ARG A 80 6.63 -6.68 -26.57
C ARG A 80 7.67 -7.13 -25.52
N LEU A 81 7.45 -8.28 -24.88
CA LEU A 81 8.39 -8.89 -23.93
C LEU A 81 9.46 -9.74 -24.60
N GLN A 82 9.34 -9.99 -25.91
CA GLN A 82 10.33 -10.78 -26.64
C GLN A 82 11.60 -9.97 -26.92
N PRO A 83 12.78 -10.60 -26.84
CA PRO A 83 14.06 -9.94 -27.15
C PRO A 83 14.06 -9.27 -28.52
N GLY A 84 14.48 -8.01 -28.60
CA GLY A 84 14.60 -7.26 -29.84
C GLY A 84 13.31 -6.67 -30.40
N VAL A 85 12.17 -6.83 -29.75
CA VAL A 85 10.89 -6.18 -30.15
C VAL A 85 10.87 -4.73 -29.68
N LEU A 86 11.26 -4.44 -28.45
CA LEU A 86 11.45 -3.08 -27.97
C LEU A 86 12.94 -2.69 -28.07
N ALA A 87 13.21 -1.40 -28.29
CA ALA A 87 14.55 -0.88 -28.49
C ALA A 87 15.49 -1.08 -27.28
N GLU A 88 14.91 -1.07 -26.06
CA GLU A 88 15.64 -1.30 -24.81
C GLU A 88 14.81 -2.21 -23.90
N GLU A 89 15.42 -3.28 -23.39
CA GLU A 89 14.78 -4.19 -22.41
C GLU A 89 14.40 -3.48 -21.11
N LYS A 90 15.12 -2.42 -20.75
CA LYS A 90 14.76 -1.59 -19.60
C LYS A 90 13.46 -0.79 -19.79
N GLY A 91 13.01 -0.61 -21.03
CA GLY A 91 11.83 0.19 -21.34
C GLY A 91 10.55 -0.31 -20.67
N TYR A 92 10.35 -1.63 -20.59
CA TYR A 92 9.15 -2.21 -19.96
C TYR A 92 9.33 -2.51 -18.47
N GLN A 93 10.57 -2.56 -17.95
CA GLN A 93 10.84 -2.86 -16.54
C GLN A 93 10.45 -1.71 -15.60
N ASP A 94 10.46 -0.48 -16.10
CA ASP A 94 10.06 0.72 -15.32
C ASP A 94 8.56 1.04 -15.49
N GLU A 95 7.82 0.29 -16.30
CA GLU A 95 6.39 0.50 -16.56
C GLU A 95 5.49 -0.06 -15.46
N SER A 96 4.19 0.29 -15.56
CA SER A 96 3.15 -0.20 -14.65
C SER A 96 3.10 -1.72 -14.62
N TYR A 97 2.90 -2.27 -13.43
CA TYR A 97 2.73 -3.70 -13.12
C TYR A 97 4.00 -4.56 -13.13
N TRP A 98 5.13 -4.08 -13.65
CA TRP A 98 6.34 -4.89 -13.73
C TRP A 98 6.87 -5.30 -12.34
N ASP A 99 6.91 -4.37 -11.41
CA ASP A 99 7.29 -4.59 -10.01
C ASP A 99 6.08 -4.60 -9.04
N GLY A 100 4.86 -4.66 -9.60
CA GLY A 100 3.60 -4.61 -8.86
C GLY A 100 3.10 -3.21 -8.53
N LEU A 101 3.77 -2.16 -9.01
CA LEU A 101 3.35 -0.77 -8.87
C LEU A 101 2.86 -0.18 -10.20
N LEU A 102 2.11 0.92 -10.12
CA LEU A 102 1.83 1.77 -11.26
C LEU A 102 3.02 2.71 -11.50
N GLU A 103 3.30 2.97 -12.77
CA GLU A 103 4.32 3.92 -13.19
C GLU A 103 4.08 5.32 -12.61
N TYR A 104 5.16 6.06 -12.37
CA TYR A 104 5.15 7.46 -11.99
C TYR A 104 4.59 8.36 -13.12
N PRO A 105 4.16 9.61 -12.83
CA PRO A 105 3.65 10.51 -13.86
C PRO A 105 4.77 10.95 -14.81
N GLN A 106 4.52 10.83 -16.11
CA GLN A 106 5.41 11.28 -17.17
C GLN A 106 5.17 12.76 -17.48
N TYR A 107 6.24 13.46 -17.84
CA TYR A 107 6.22 14.86 -18.25
C TYR A 107 6.97 15.03 -19.57
N THR A 108 6.44 15.89 -20.44
CA THR A 108 7.04 16.24 -21.74
C THR A 108 7.32 17.73 -21.81
N ARG A 109 7.93 18.19 -22.89
CA ARG A 109 8.08 19.62 -23.20
C ARG A 109 6.75 20.21 -23.63
N PRO A 110 6.51 21.51 -23.35
CA PRO A 110 7.41 22.49 -22.71
C PRO A 110 7.49 22.32 -21.17
N GLU A 111 8.48 22.94 -20.54
CA GLU A 111 8.70 22.94 -19.09
C GLU A 111 7.52 23.53 -18.31
N VAL A 112 6.82 24.50 -18.89
CA VAL A 112 5.58 25.07 -18.37
C VAL A 112 4.52 25.02 -19.46
N TRP A 113 3.40 24.33 -19.20
CA TRP A 113 2.25 24.26 -20.09
C TRP A 113 1.02 24.82 -19.38
N GLU A 114 0.42 25.88 -19.93
CA GLU A 114 -0.78 26.57 -19.39
C GLU A 114 -0.70 26.87 -17.88
N GLY A 115 0.47 27.31 -17.42
CA GLY A 115 0.71 27.61 -16.00
C GLY A 115 1.06 26.39 -15.13
N HIS A 116 1.04 25.18 -15.67
CA HIS A 116 1.43 23.95 -15.01
C HIS A 116 2.91 23.63 -15.29
N ALA A 117 3.75 23.74 -14.29
CA ALA A 117 5.19 23.47 -14.43
C ALA A 117 5.52 21.99 -14.19
N VAL A 118 6.53 21.50 -14.91
CA VAL A 118 7.19 20.22 -14.60
C VAL A 118 7.79 20.28 -13.20
N PRO A 119 7.69 19.22 -12.36
CA PRO A 119 8.33 19.20 -11.05
C PRO A 119 9.82 19.55 -11.12
N PRO A 120 10.31 20.54 -10.36
CA PRO A 120 11.70 21.04 -10.48
C PRO A 120 12.76 19.96 -10.30
N VAL A 121 12.48 18.91 -9.50
CA VAL A 121 13.40 17.79 -9.30
C VAL A 121 13.76 17.08 -10.61
N LEU A 122 12.84 17.00 -11.57
CA LEU A 122 13.04 16.34 -12.85
C LEU A 122 13.98 17.15 -13.79
N LEU A 123 14.17 18.44 -13.51
CA LEU A 123 15.02 19.35 -14.28
C LEU A 123 16.42 19.49 -13.68
N THR A 124 16.71 18.86 -12.54
CA THR A 124 17.99 19.02 -11.83
C THR A 124 19.16 18.24 -12.45
N GLY A 125 18.90 17.24 -13.28
CA GLY A 125 19.94 16.30 -13.76
C GLY A 125 20.50 15.36 -12.67
N ASP A 126 20.01 15.45 -11.43
CA ASP A 126 20.42 14.57 -10.32
C ASP A 126 19.61 13.26 -10.37
N HIS A 127 20.17 12.25 -11.02
CA HIS A 127 19.50 10.96 -11.22
C HIS A 127 19.03 10.33 -9.91
N GLN A 128 19.81 10.42 -8.83
CA GLN A 128 19.41 9.84 -7.53
C GLN A 128 18.16 10.50 -6.97
N LYS A 129 18.05 11.83 -7.07
CA LYS A 129 16.85 12.55 -6.62
C LYS A 129 15.66 12.29 -7.53
N ILE A 130 15.91 12.20 -8.85
CA ILE A 130 14.87 11.89 -9.83
C ILE A 130 14.29 10.50 -9.56
N ASP A 131 15.13 9.48 -9.38
CA ASP A 131 14.69 8.10 -9.13
C ASP A 131 13.99 7.96 -7.78
N ALA A 132 14.48 8.64 -6.75
CA ALA A 132 13.79 8.68 -5.45
C ALA A 132 12.40 9.31 -5.57
N TRP A 133 12.26 10.41 -6.33
CA TRP A 133 10.99 11.07 -6.58
C TRP A 133 10.04 10.18 -7.39
N ARG A 134 10.52 9.56 -8.47
CA ARG A 134 9.77 8.62 -9.31
C ARG A 134 9.20 7.47 -8.48
N GLY A 135 10.05 6.83 -7.67
CA GLY A 135 9.61 5.76 -6.77
C GLY A 135 8.57 6.22 -5.72
N GLU A 136 8.67 7.45 -5.21
CA GLU A 136 7.66 8.02 -4.31
C GLU A 136 6.33 8.25 -5.04
N GLN A 137 6.35 8.81 -6.26
CA GLN A 137 5.16 9.04 -7.07
C GLN A 137 4.48 7.72 -7.48
N SER A 138 5.24 6.73 -7.89
CA SER A 138 4.76 5.40 -8.22
C SER A 138 4.00 4.78 -7.03
N ARG A 139 4.61 4.75 -5.85
CA ARG A 139 3.95 4.27 -4.63
C ARG A 139 2.71 5.07 -4.24
N ALA A 140 2.76 6.40 -4.36
CA ALA A 140 1.62 7.27 -4.04
C ALA A 140 0.46 7.05 -5.01
N ARG A 141 0.75 6.94 -6.31
CA ARG A 141 -0.22 6.69 -7.37
C ARG A 141 -0.86 5.31 -7.23
N THR A 142 -0.06 4.28 -6.99
CA THR A 142 -0.55 2.90 -6.81
C THR A 142 -1.45 2.82 -5.59
N ARG A 143 -1.04 3.37 -4.46
CA ARG A 143 -1.85 3.40 -3.24
C ARG A 143 -3.21 4.05 -3.45
N THR A 144 -3.31 5.09 -4.30
CA THR A 144 -4.57 5.82 -4.53
C THR A 144 -5.44 5.15 -5.57
N ARG A 145 -4.86 4.63 -6.66
CA ARG A 145 -5.59 4.12 -7.83
C ARG A 145 -5.81 2.61 -7.81
N ARG A 146 -4.85 1.87 -7.24
CA ARG A 146 -4.84 0.41 -7.15
C ARG A 146 -4.36 -0.02 -5.75
N PRO A 147 -5.17 0.22 -4.70
CA PRO A 147 -4.82 -0.16 -3.32
C PRO A 147 -4.56 -1.66 -3.16
N ASP A 148 -5.22 -2.50 -3.93
CA ASP A 148 -5.01 -3.94 -4.03
C ASP A 148 -3.55 -4.29 -4.40
N LEU A 149 -3.04 -3.70 -5.47
CA LEU A 149 -1.64 -3.89 -5.90
C LEU A 149 -0.65 -3.32 -4.87
N TYR A 150 -0.97 -2.16 -4.31
CA TYR A 150 -0.10 -1.55 -3.30
C TYR A 150 0.00 -2.41 -2.04
N ASP A 151 -1.09 -3.06 -1.63
CA ASP A 151 -1.10 -3.98 -0.49
C ASP A 151 -0.26 -5.24 -0.78
N GLN A 152 -0.36 -5.80 -1.98
CA GLN A 152 0.48 -6.92 -2.43
C GLN A 152 1.96 -6.53 -2.46
N TRP A 153 2.27 -5.36 -3.01
CA TRP A 153 3.64 -4.84 -3.04
C TRP A 153 4.20 -4.64 -1.63
N CYS A 154 3.42 -4.10 -0.69
CA CYS A 154 3.83 -3.95 0.71
C CYS A 154 4.14 -5.30 1.38
N ALA A 155 3.41 -6.36 1.04
CA ALA A 155 3.63 -7.70 1.57
C ALA A 155 4.96 -8.31 1.09
N THR A 156 5.31 -8.07 -0.18
CA THR A 156 6.56 -8.57 -0.79
C THR A 156 7.77 -7.66 -0.55
N HIS A 157 7.53 -6.39 -0.18
CA HIS A 157 8.57 -5.39 0.10
C HIS A 157 8.45 -4.86 1.54
N PRO A 158 8.69 -5.70 2.56
CA PRO A 158 8.67 -5.25 3.94
C PRO A 158 9.74 -4.17 4.18
N MET A 159 9.52 -3.33 5.16
CA MET A 159 10.49 -2.32 5.56
C MET A 159 11.63 -3.03 6.32
N THR A 160 12.71 -3.37 5.64
CA THR A 160 13.88 -4.05 6.20
C THR A 160 14.73 -3.12 7.07
N GLU A 161 14.78 -1.84 6.71
CA GLU A 161 15.50 -0.84 7.49
C GLU A 161 14.57 0.29 7.91
N LEU A 162 14.55 0.59 9.20
CA LEU A 162 13.84 1.74 9.73
C LEU A 162 14.57 3.04 9.40
N PRO A 163 13.87 4.12 9.06
CA PRO A 163 14.49 5.41 8.86
C PRO A 163 15.28 5.83 10.11
N LYS A 164 16.55 6.15 9.94
CA LYS A 164 17.43 6.57 11.05
C LYS A 164 16.96 7.88 11.67
N TRP A 165 17.12 8.01 12.98
CA TRP A 165 16.89 9.26 13.70
C TRP A 165 17.86 10.33 13.22
N LYS A 166 17.35 11.51 12.85
CA LYS A 166 18.18 12.64 12.45
C LYS A 166 18.62 13.43 13.68
N ARG A 167 19.72 14.18 13.54
CA ARG A 167 20.16 15.10 14.58
C ARG A 167 19.04 16.10 14.94
N GLY A 168 18.70 16.19 16.23
CA GLY A 168 17.61 17.06 16.72
C GLY A 168 16.23 16.43 16.70
N GLU A 169 16.06 15.19 16.21
CA GLU A 169 14.83 14.40 16.40
C GLU A 169 14.90 13.62 17.71
N ASN A 170 13.82 13.63 18.47
CA ASN A 170 13.70 12.84 19.70
C ASN A 170 12.25 12.57 20.10
N MET A 171 12.05 11.62 21.00
CA MET A 171 10.77 11.33 21.64
C MET A 171 10.82 11.75 23.09
N ARG A 172 9.81 12.49 23.55
CA ARG A 172 9.68 12.93 24.95
C ARG A 172 8.36 12.45 25.53
N LEU A 173 8.42 11.87 26.72
CA LEU A 173 7.23 11.52 27.51
C LEU A 173 6.49 12.80 27.88
N VAL A 174 5.18 12.80 27.71
CA VAL A 174 4.30 13.92 28.12
C VAL A 174 4.24 13.99 29.65
N LYS A 175 4.65 15.11 30.23
CA LYS A 175 4.71 15.31 31.68
C LYS A 175 4.17 16.68 32.12
N THR A 176 4.45 17.73 31.36
CA THR A 176 4.07 19.12 31.71
C THR A 176 2.70 19.47 31.12
N GLU A 177 2.06 20.48 31.70
CA GLU A 177 0.78 21.01 31.23
C GLU A 177 0.85 21.45 29.76
N GLU A 178 1.91 22.15 29.39
CA GLU A 178 2.16 22.58 28.00
C GLU A 178 2.26 21.36 27.04
N GLN A 179 2.93 20.29 27.47
CA GLN A 179 3.02 19.06 26.68
C GLN A 179 1.68 18.35 26.55
N TRP A 180 0.85 18.34 27.59
CA TRP A 180 -0.50 17.80 27.54
C TRP A 180 -1.39 18.60 26.62
N GLN A 181 -1.32 19.92 26.66
CA GLN A 181 -2.04 20.79 25.73
C GLN A 181 -1.61 20.49 24.28
N ARG A 182 -0.30 20.38 24.03
CA ARG A 182 0.20 20.06 22.69
C ARG A 182 -0.21 18.64 22.23
N ALA A 183 -0.24 17.67 23.13
CA ALA A 183 -0.73 16.32 22.83
C ALA A 183 -2.22 16.34 22.45
N ALA A 184 -3.03 17.15 23.14
CA ALA A 184 -4.45 17.30 22.82
C ALA A 184 -4.69 17.95 21.46
N GLU A 185 -3.90 18.97 21.09
CA GLU A 185 -3.94 19.58 19.76
C GLU A 185 -3.62 18.56 18.65
N LEU A 186 -2.54 17.79 18.82
CA LEU A 186 -2.14 16.77 17.86
C LEU A 186 -3.16 15.63 17.78
N ALA A 187 -3.77 15.24 18.91
CA ALA A 187 -4.84 14.24 18.93
C ALA A 187 -6.07 14.73 18.18
N ALA A 188 -6.48 15.97 18.39
CA ALA A 188 -7.60 16.60 17.70
C ALA A 188 -7.36 16.71 16.20
N GLU A 189 -6.17 17.21 15.80
CA GLU A 189 -5.76 17.27 14.39
C GLU A 189 -5.74 15.88 13.74
N GLY A 190 -5.17 14.89 14.44
CA GLY A 190 -5.09 13.52 13.97
C GLY A 190 -6.45 12.89 13.73
N ARG A 191 -7.36 13.03 14.70
CA ARG A 191 -8.73 12.49 14.58
C ARG A 191 -9.52 13.19 13.48
N ARG A 192 -9.41 14.51 13.33
CA ARG A 192 -10.04 15.22 12.20
C ARG A 192 -9.50 14.75 10.86
N THR A 193 -8.19 14.62 10.74
CA THR A 193 -7.55 14.17 9.48
C THR A 193 -7.98 12.75 9.10
N VAL A 194 -7.98 11.82 10.05
CA VAL A 194 -8.38 10.42 9.82
C VAL A 194 -9.89 10.28 9.63
N GLY A 195 -10.67 11.07 10.36
CA GLY A 195 -12.12 11.07 10.29
C GLY A 195 -12.70 11.82 9.09
N ALA A 196 -11.95 12.73 8.45
CA ALA A 196 -12.45 13.56 7.36
C ALA A 196 -13.17 12.79 6.23
N PRO A 197 -12.71 11.60 5.80
CA PRO A 197 -13.40 10.84 4.75
C PRO A 197 -14.74 10.24 5.17
N VAL A 198 -15.00 10.08 6.47
CA VAL A 198 -16.14 9.32 6.99
C VAL A 198 -16.99 10.06 8.03
N GLY A 199 -16.44 11.11 8.64
CA GLY A 199 -17.10 11.85 9.72
C GLY A 199 -18.11 12.88 9.23
N THR A 200 -19.13 13.15 10.05
CA THR A 200 -20.04 14.28 9.83
C THR A 200 -19.31 15.62 10.13
N ALA A 201 -19.76 16.71 9.50
CA ALA A 201 -19.17 18.05 9.74
C ALA A 201 -19.23 18.44 11.21
N GLU A 202 -20.34 18.15 11.90
CA GLU A 202 -20.53 18.44 13.32
C GLU A 202 -19.59 17.62 14.20
N ALA A 203 -19.47 16.32 13.93
CA ALA A 203 -18.56 15.44 14.66
C ALA A 203 -17.11 15.87 14.49
N LEU A 204 -16.70 16.25 13.29
CA LEU A 204 -15.34 16.74 13.01
C LEU A 204 -15.06 18.09 13.69
N ALA A 205 -16.06 18.99 13.73
CA ALA A 205 -15.95 20.28 14.40
C ALA A 205 -15.81 20.14 15.94
N SER A 206 -16.44 19.09 16.52
CA SER A 206 -16.34 18.81 17.97
C SER A 206 -14.97 18.28 18.41
N LEU A 207 -14.10 17.86 17.48
CA LEU A 207 -12.76 17.35 17.77
C LEU A 207 -11.78 18.52 18.01
N THR A 208 -11.89 19.16 19.16
CA THR A 208 -11.02 20.25 19.60
C THR A 208 -9.98 19.78 20.62
N ALA A 209 -8.95 20.59 20.88
CA ALA A 209 -7.98 20.27 21.92
C ALA A 209 -8.63 20.21 23.31
N GLU A 210 -9.58 21.10 23.59
CA GLU A 210 -10.34 21.11 24.85
C GLU A 210 -11.15 19.82 25.05
N ALA A 211 -11.72 19.27 23.98
CA ALA A 211 -12.44 18.00 24.03
C ALA A 211 -11.51 16.78 24.15
N MET A 212 -10.30 16.87 23.60
CA MET A 212 -9.31 15.78 23.62
C MET A 212 -8.56 15.68 24.94
N LEU A 213 -8.25 16.80 25.58
CA LEU A 213 -7.43 16.82 26.79
C LEU A 213 -8.00 15.96 27.93
N PRO A 214 -9.29 16.05 28.31
CA PRO A 214 -9.87 15.20 29.35
C PRO A 214 -9.78 13.69 28.98
N GLN A 215 -9.96 13.36 27.71
CA GLN A 215 -9.87 11.97 27.24
C GLN A 215 -8.45 11.41 27.37
N LEU A 216 -7.42 12.18 26.97
CA LEU A 216 -6.02 11.78 27.12
C LEU A 216 -5.62 11.64 28.59
N LEU A 217 -6.07 12.55 29.47
CA LEU A 217 -5.81 12.49 30.90
C LEU A 217 -6.51 11.26 31.53
N GLN A 218 -7.72 10.91 31.11
CA GLN A 218 -8.38 9.70 31.56
C GLN A 218 -7.64 8.46 31.09
N GLN A 219 -7.25 8.38 29.82
CA GLN A 219 -6.45 7.29 29.31
C GLN A 219 -5.11 7.16 30.05
N HIS A 220 -4.49 8.28 30.43
CA HIS A 220 -3.26 8.25 31.24
C HIS A 220 -3.50 7.61 32.60
N LYS A 221 -4.60 7.93 33.28
CA LYS A 221 -5.00 7.25 34.52
C LYS A 221 -5.25 5.75 34.33
N ASP A 222 -5.75 5.37 33.14
CA ASP A 222 -6.00 3.97 32.76
C ASP A 222 -4.71 3.22 32.35
N GLY A 223 -3.57 3.87 32.40
CA GLY A 223 -2.25 3.25 32.18
C GLY A 223 -1.62 3.49 30.81
N TRP A 224 -2.10 4.50 30.08
CA TRP A 224 -1.45 4.95 28.87
C TRP A 224 -0.30 5.92 29.16
N ALA A 225 0.79 5.76 28.45
CA ALA A 225 1.89 6.72 28.37
C ALA A 225 1.89 7.37 26.99
N PHE A 226 1.91 8.69 26.95
CA PHE A 226 1.93 9.45 25.69
C PHE A 226 3.30 10.04 25.46
N TYR A 227 3.76 9.99 24.21
CA TYR A 227 5.05 10.51 23.77
C TYR A 227 4.86 11.47 22.62
N LEU A 228 5.55 12.61 22.68
CA LEU A 228 5.63 13.56 21.58
C LEU A 228 6.94 13.37 20.82
N HIS A 229 6.84 13.36 19.50
CA HIS A 229 7.99 13.47 18.62
C HIS A 229 8.35 14.93 18.41
N TYR A 230 9.63 15.24 18.52
CA TYR A 230 10.16 16.58 18.25
C TYR A 230 11.14 16.56 17.10
N THR A 231 11.00 17.53 16.19
CA THR A 231 12.04 17.94 15.26
C THR A 231 12.60 19.26 15.73
N LYS A 232 13.84 19.27 16.21
CA LYS A 232 14.44 20.39 16.96
C LYS A 232 13.61 20.66 18.23
N ASN A 233 12.88 21.79 18.26
CA ASN A 233 12.03 22.17 19.40
C ASN A 233 10.52 22.14 19.07
N THR A 234 10.14 21.70 17.88
CA THR A 234 8.73 21.65 17.45
C THR A 234 8.19 20.23 17.64
N ALA A 235 7.12 20.09 18.41
CA ALA A 235 6.38 18.85 18.52
C ALA A 235 5.51 18.63 17.28
N ASP A 236 5.85 17.65 16.46
CA ASP A 236 5.26 17.38 15.14
C ASP A 236 4.65 15.99 14.99
N GLY A 237 4.60 15.23 16.07
CA GLY A 237 3.93 13.93 16.13
C GLY A 237 3.69 13.47 17.56
N MET A 238 2.76 12.51 17.70
CA MET A 238 2.46 11.88 18.98
C MET A 238 2.17 10.39 18.84
N VAL A 239 2.40 9.62 19.89
CA VAL A 239 1.99 8.22 20.02
C VAL A 239 1.67 7.89 21.48
N GLY A 240 0.63 7.08 21.68
CA GLY A 240 0.26 6.52 22.97
C GLY A 240 0.60 5.04 23.06
N VAL A 241 1.02 4.59 24.25
CA VAL A 241 1.34 3.20 24.57
C VAL A 241 0.61 2.81 25.84
N CYS A 242 -0.17 1.75 25.80
CA CYS A 242 -0.82 1.18 26.98
C CYS A 242 -0.06 -0.05 27.45
N HIS A 243 0.72 0.07 28.50
CA HIS A 243 1.53 -1.03 29.07
C HIS A 243 0.68 -2.18 29.65
N LYS A 244 -0.57 -1.89 30.08
CA LYS A 244 -1.46 -2.93 30.64
C LYS A 244 -2.00 -3.88 29.58
N THR A 245 -2.26 -3.37 28.38
CA THR A 245 -2.94 -4.13 27.31
C THR A 245 -2.09 -4.42 26.09
N GLY A 246 -0.87 -3.90 26.02
CA GLY A 246 -0.02 -3.99 24.83
C GLY A 246 -0.51 -3.17 23.64
N ARG A 247 -1.43 -2.20 23.86
CA ARG A 247 -1.99 -1.40 22.77
C ARG A 247 -1.14 -0.18 22.46
N ILE A 248 -0.97 0.08 21.17
CA ILE A 248 -0.41 1.31 20.64
C ILE A 248 -1.54 2.09 19.99
N GLY A 249 -1.63 3.39 20.24
CA GLY A 249 -2.68 4.23 19.70
C GLY A 249 -2.23 5.68 19.55
N CYS A 250 -3.14 6.54 19.12
CA CYS A 250 -2.89 7.97 18.94
C CYS A 250 -1.63 8.27 18.10
N LEU A 251 -1.29 7.39 17.13
CA LEU A 251 -0.15 7.62 16.26
C LEU A 251 -0.51 8.66 15.20
N PHE A 252 0.04 9.83 15.34
CA PHE A 252 -0.19 10.94 14.43
C PHE A 252 1.10 11.70 14.12
N VAL A 253 1.22 12.18 12.88
CA VAL A 253 2.30 13.06 12.40
C VAL A 253 1.67 14.21 11.62
N THR A 254 2.03 15.45 11.97
CA THR A 254 1.53 16.65 11.29
C THR A 254 1.82 16.61 9.79
N GLU A 255 1.00 17.26 8.98
CA GLU A 255 1.13 17.24 7.53
C GLU A 255 2.51 17.70 7.06
N ALA A 256 3.02 18.78 7.61
CA ALA A 256 4.35 19.33 7.28
C ALA A 256 5.53 18.39 7.61
N ALA A 257 5.30 17.42 8.51
CA ALA A 257 6.30 16.46 8.94
C ALA A 257 6.17 15.08 8.26
N ARG A 258 5.10 14.85 7.50
CA ARG A 258 4.85 13.58 6.78
C ARG A 258 5.89 13.34 5.67
N GLY A 259 6.01 12.09 5.22
CA GLY A 259 6.96 11.68 4.17
C GLY A 259 8.41 11.50 4.64
N LYS A 260 8.75 11.89 5.88
CA LYS A 260 10.13 11.85 6.43
C LYS A 260 10.42 10.59 7.26
N GLY A 261 9.55 9.59 7.22
CA GLY A 261 9.71 8.34 7.98
C GLY A 261 9.41 8.45 9.48
N ILE A 262 8.89 9.59 9.96
CA ILE A 262 8.65 9.84 11.40
C ILE A 262 7.64 8.84 11.97
N GLY A 263 6.55 8.55 11.24
CA GLY A 263 5.54 7.58 11.69
C GLY A 263 6.12 6.17 11.94
N ALA A 264 7.02 5.71 11.07
CA ALA A 264 7.71 4.42 11.25
C ALA A 264 8.61 4.43 12.49
N LYS A 265 9.39 5.49 12.68
CA LYS A 265 10.26 5.66 13.87
C LYS A 265 9.45 5.66 15.17
N MET A 266 8.34 6.39 15.18
CA MET A 266 7.46 6.48 16.35
C MET A 266 6.78 5.16 16.66
N LEU A 267 6.33 4.41 15.63
CA LEU A 267 5.72 3.10 15.81
C LEU A 267 6.72 2.07 16.36
N ASP A 268 7.94 2.05 15.83
CA ASP A 268 9.01 1.19 16.36
C ASP A 268 9.41 1.57 17.79
N PHE A 269 9.53 2.87 18.06
CA PHE A 269 9.77 3.37 19.42
C PHE A 269 8.67 2.90 20.38
N ALA A 270 7.39 3.06 19.99
CA ALA A 270 6.25 2.65 20.81
C ALA A 270 6.24 1.14 21.07
N ARG A 271 6.52 0.34 20.04
CA ARG A 271 6.67 -1.12 20.15
C ARG A 271 7.75 -1.51 21.17
N LYS A 272 8.93 -0.89 21.11
CA LYS A 272 10.05 -1.13 22.03
C LYS A 272 9.79 -0.67 23.46
N LYS A 273 8.74 0.12 23.70
CA LYS A 273 8.30 0.50 25.05
C LYS A 273 7.42 -0.56 25.71
N LEU A 274 6.89 -1.49 24.95
CA LEU A 274 6.11 -2.61 25.48
C LEU A 274 7.05 -3.75 25.90
N PRO A 275 6.69 -4.52 26.95
CA PRO A 275 7.42 -5.72 27.33
C PRO A 275 7.48 -6.74 26.18
N GLU A 276 8.60 -7.46 26.04
CA GLU A 276 8.84 -8.42 24.95
C GLU A 276 7.79 -9.55 24.88
N HIS A 277 7.24 -9.96 26.02
CA HIS A 277 6.21 -10.99 26.09
C HIS A 277 4.81 -10.51 25.67
N GLN A 278 4.60 -9.22 25.49
CA GLN A 278 3.33 -8.68 25.01
C GLN A 278 3.32 -8.65 23.47
N ASN A 279 2.22 -9.15 22.90
CA ASN A 279 1.96 -9.01 21.46
C ASN A 279 1.32 -7.64 21.18
N PRO A 280 2.07 -6.68 20.63
CA PRO A 280 1.55 -5.35 20.37
C PRO A 280 0.35 -5.37 19.45
N THR A 281 -0.68 -4.59 19.78
CA THR A 281 -1.86 -4.38 18.94
C THR A 281 -2.13 -2.91 18.72
N LEU A 282 -2.75 -2.58 17.61
CA LEU A 282 -3.28 -1.24 17.32
C LEU A 282 -4.61 -1.36 16.58
N THR A 283 -5.33 -0.26 16.48
CA THR A 283 -6.52 -0.15 15.65
C THR A 283 -6.37 0.98 14.63
N VAL A 284 -7.04 0.83 13.48
CA VAL A 284 -6.99 1.77 12.37
C VAL A 284 -8.29 1.71 11.57
N LEU A 285 -8.84 2.87 11.18
CA LEU A 285 -9.98 2.89 10.26
C LEU A 285 -9.58 2.30 8.91
N ASN A 286 -10.47 1.47 8.32
CA ASN A 286 -10.24 0.83 7.02
C ASN A 286 -10.03 1.84 5.87
N THR A 287 -10.55 3.05 6.04
CA THR A 287 -10.35 4.18 5.11
C THR A 287 -8.96 4.82 5.20
N ASN A 288 -8.22 4.58 6.29
CA ASN A 288 -6.85 5.11 6.47
C ASN A 288 -5.81 4.20 5.79
N THR A 289 -5.92 4.05 4.48
CA THR A 289 -5.05 3.18 3.66
C THR A 289 -3.57 3.50 3.81
N ARG A 290 -3.23 4.78 4.05
CA ARG A 290 -1.83 5.20 4.28
C ARG A 290 -1.23 4.60 5.55
N ALA A 291 -1.98 4.62 6.64
CA ALA A 291 -1.53 4.04 7.91
C ALA A 291 -1.47 2.50 7.82
N ILE A 292 -2.49 1.88 7.23
CA ILE A 292 -2.54 0.42 7.00
C ILE A 292 -1.32 -0.05 6.23
N SER A 293 -0.96 0.64 5.15
CA SER A 293 0.21 0.33 4.33
C SER A 293 1.53 0.47 5.12
N LEU A 294 1.65 1.51 5.96
CA LEU A 294 2.80 1.65 6.85
C LEU A 294 2.89 0.46 7.82
N TYR A 295 1.77 0.11 8.44
CA TYR A 295 1.72 -0.98 9.41
C TYR A 295 2.07 -2.33 8.78
N LYS A 296 1.49 -2.66 7.63
CA LYS A 296 1.81 -3.90 6.88
C LYS A 296 3.30 -3.99 6.55
N ARG A 297 3.92 -2.91 6.05
CA ARG A 297 5.37 -2.86 5.75
C ARG A 297 6.26 -3.01 6.98
N MET A 298 5.75 -2.69 8.17
CA MET A 298 6.46 -2.84 9.44
C MET A 298 6.17 -4.18 10.14
N GLY A 299 5.55 -5.14 9.47
CA GLY A 299 5.28 -6.48 10.01
C GLY A 299 3.97 -6.57 10.82
N TRP A 300 3.06 -5.62 10.67
CA TRP A 300 1.74 -5.70 11.29
C TRP A 300 0.75 -6.37 10.35
N VAL A 301 -0.02 -7.32 10.88
CA VAL A 301 -1.01 -8.08 10.12
C VAL A 301 -2.42 -7.83 10.66
N PRO A 302 -3.45 -7.88 9.81
CA PRO A 302 -4.84 -7.81 10.25
C PRO A 302 -5.16 -8.92 11.28
N ALA A 303 -5.90 -8.56 12.30
CA ALA A 303 -6.30 -9.46 13.40
C ALA A 303 -7.80 -9.35 13.74
N GLY A 304 -8.62 -8.98 12.76
CA GLY A 304 -10.06 -8.85 12.86
C GLY A 304 -10.55 -7.41 12.90
N VAL A 305 -11.87 -7.25 13.05
CA VAL A 305 -12.56 -5.97 13.18
C VAL A 305 -12.70 -5.64 14.67
N ALA A 306 -12.34 -4.41 15.06
CA ALA A 306 -12.45 -3.92 16.43
C ALA A 306 -13.79 -3.22 16.67
N ALA A 307 -14.28 -2.44 15.70
CA ALA A 307 -15.55 -1.74 15.74
C ALA A 307 -16.10 -1.52 14.31
N VAL A 308 -17.42 -1.38 14.22
CA VAL A 308 -18.13 -1.05 12.99
C VAL A 308 -18.93 0.23 13.24
N TYR A 309 -18.85 1.18 12.32
CA TYR A 309 -19.55 2.45 12.37
C TYR A 309 -20.54 2.53 11.19
N GLU A 310 -21.82 2.79 11.51
CA GLU A 310 -22.90 2.87 10.52
C GLU A 310 -23.57 4.24 10.56
N PRO A 311 -23.95 4.82 9.42
CA PRO A 311 -24.59 6.15 9.36
C PRO A 311 -25.91 6.27 10.14
N SER A 312 -26.61 5.14 10.32
CA SER A 312 -27.91 5.07 11.01
C SER A 312 -27.85 5.17 12.52
N ARG A 313 -26.67 5.06 13.11
CA ARG A 313 -26.47 5.09 14.57
C ARG A 313 -25.95 6.43 14.98
N GLN A 314 -26.59 7.49 15.01
CA GLN A 314 -26.21 8.82 15.58
C GLN A 314 -24.71 9.01 15.91
N ASP A 315 -23.85 8.21 15.26
CA ASP A 315 -22.44 8.15 15.47
C ASP A 315 -21.72 9.15 14.56
N PHE A 316 -20.50 9.37 14.87
CA PHE A 316 -19.59 10.25 14.22
C PHE A 316 -19.43 10.01 12.69
N CYS A 317 -19.84 8.86 12.15
CA CYS A 317 -19.65 8.51 10.74
C CYS A 317 -20.85 8.86 9.84
N ALA A 318 -20.54 9.53 8.70
CA ALA A 318 -21.50 9.80 7.62
C ALA A 318 -21.63 8.63 6.64
N VAL A 319 -20.68 7.70 6.64
CA VAL A 319 -20.60 6.52 5.77
C VAL A 319 -20.18 5.30 6.59
N TYR A 320 -20.53 4.12 6.10
CA TYR A 320 -20.07 2.86 6.69
C TYR A 320 -18.54 2.79 6.72
N CYS A 321 -17.97 2.48 7.88
CA CYS A 321 -16.54 2.21 8.00
C CYS A 321 -16.26 1.23 9.15
N GLU A 322 -15.13 0.55 9.06
CA GLU A 322 -14.68 -0.42 10.05
C GLU A 322 -13.37 0.05 10.70
N GLU A 323 -13.26 -0.19 11.99
CA GLU A 323 -11.99 -0.08 12.69
C GLU A 323 -11.32 -1.45 12.72
N LEU A 324 -10.22 -1.58 11.97
CA LEU A 324 -9.45 -2.82 11.88
C LEU A 324 -8.50 -2.95 13.07
N ARG A 325 -8.44 -4.13 13.66
CA ARG A 325 -7.39 -4.49 14.62
C ARG A 325 -6.20 -5.08 13.87
N MET A 326 -5.01 -4.62 14.22
CA MET A 326 -3.76 -5.16 13.70
C MET A 326 -2.86 -5.62 14.84
N ARG A 327 -2.11 -6.70 14.62
CA ARG A 327 -1.10 -7.23 15.54
C ARG A 327 0.27 -7.24 14.89
N TYR A 328 1.30 -7.03 15.67
CA TYR A 328 2.68 -7.15 15.20
C TYR A 328 3.09 -8.63 15.14
N VAL A 329 3.74 -9.01 14.05
CA VAL A 329 4.38 -10.31 13.87
C VAL A 329 5.85 -10.01 13.58
N PRO A 330 6.77 -10.40 14.49
CA PRO A 330 8.20 -10.20 14.25
C PRO A 330 8.61 -10.99 13.00
N PRO A 331 9.59 -10.50 12.22
CA PRO A 331 10.21 -11.29 11.18
C PRO A 331 10.70 -12.61 11.76
N VAL A 332 10.40 -13.71 11.11
CA VAL A 332 11.00 -15.00 11.47
C VAL A 332 12.46 -14.90 11.07
N ASP A 333 13.38 -15.00 12.04
CA ASP A 333 14.81 -15.10 11.76
C ASP A 333 15.05 -16.34 10.89
N THR A 334 15.24 -16.14 9.59
CA THR A 334 15.66 -17.20 8.67
C THR A 334 17.16 -17.47 8.81
N PHE A 335 17.64 -17.64 10.04
CA PHE A 335 18.91 -18.28 10.33
C PHE A 335 18.66 -19.72 10.78
N VAL A 336 18.27 -20.57 9.84
CA VAL A 336 18.62 -21.99 9.95
C VAL A 336 20.00 -22.11 9.37
N SER A 337 20.97 -22.21 10.25
CA SER A 337 22.35 -22.57 9.93
C SER A 337 22.36 -23.81 9.04
N ALA A 338 22.94 -23.66 7.88
CA ALA A 338 23.37 -24.78 7.04
C ALA A 338 24.62 -25.43 7.65
N ASP A 339 24.47 -26.01 8.85
CA ASP A 339 25.50 -26.82 9.48
C ASP A 339 24.84 -27.88 10.36
N GLN A 340 24.31 -28.91 9.68
CA GLN A 340 24.19 -30.29 10.21
C GLN A 340 23.81 -31.23 9.05
N GLN A 341 24.76 -31.50 8.17
CA GLN A 341 24.86 -32.78 7.47
C GLN A 341 26.32 -33.21 7.51
N CYS A 342 26.64 -33.97 8.52
CA CYS A 342 27.66 -35.00 8.48
C CYS A 342 27.00 -36.35 8.72
#